data_1f6b0da57afe0cdd34e245edfb9a454f
#
_entry.id   1f6b0da57afe0cdd34e245edfb9a454f
#
_cell.length_a   1.000
_cell.length_b   1.000
_cell.length_c   1.000
_cell.angle_alpha   90.00
_cell.angle_beta   90.00
_cell.angle_gamma   90.00
#
_symmetry.space_group_name_H-M   'P 1'
#
loop_
_entity.id
_entity.type
_entity.pdbx_description
1 polymer ?
#
loop_
_entity_poly.entity_id
_entity_poly.type
_entity_poly.pdbx_seq_one_letter_code
_entity_poly.pdbx_strand_id
1 'polypeptide(L)'
;MDNFEFCSPTRFVFGRDAERKTGELIRRYGGTKALLHFGGGSIKKNGVYDKVTAALEAAGVAYVPLGGVQPNPRSGLVREGISLCRREGVDFVLAVGGGSVIDSSKAIAFGTLYDGDFADFYFGKDVKRPTPVPRALPVGTVLTIAAAGSEGSGNSIITLEPDMLKRAATGDALRPAFSVLNPEFTFTLPPYQTACGAVDMFAHVVERYFTPTTDVLVTDEMCEGVMRTVVAESVKALDDPCDYSARANLMWAGTVAHNNICGVGRVQDWSSHGIEHELSALYDCAHGAGLAVVMPAWMEYVMPVDVMRFARFAANVFGVQAGEPKAMAEEGLRRYRAWLRQLEMPTTFAELGAREEDIPALVAKLGLGEGTLGSFKPLSSADVANIFRLCCR
;
A
#
# COMPACT_ATOMS: atom_id res chain seq x y z
N MET A 1 -22.04 -12.09 6.98
CA MET A 1 -21.60 -10.87 6.28
C MET A 1 -22.13 -9.66 7.05
N ASP A 2 -21.23 -8.77 7.45
CA ASP A 2 -21.58 -7.55 8.19
C ASP A 2 -22.21 -6.50 7.25
N ASN A 3 -22.93 -5.53 7.83
CA ASN A 3 -23.44 -4.39 7.07
C ASN A 3 -22.26 -3.51 6.60
N PHE A 4 -22.31 -3.02 5.38
CA PHE A 4 -21.24 -2.18 4.83
C PHE A 4 -21.80 -1.12 3.88
N GLU A 5 -21.01 -0.07 3.68
CA GLU A 5 -21.12 0.88 2.58
C GLU A 5 -19.83 0.77 1.75
N PHE A 6 -19.97 0.74 0.43
CA PHE A 6 -18.84 0.67 -0.48
C PHE A 6 -18.94 1.76 -1.55
N CYS A 7 -17.89 2.57 -1.65
CA CYS A 7 -17.73 3.58 -2.67
C CYS A 7 -16.30 3.56 -3.21
N SER A 8 -16.14 3.43 -4.52
CA SER A 8 -14.86 3.53 -5.22
C SER A 8 -15.01 4.48 -6.41
N PRO A 9 -15.02 5.81 -6.18
CA PRO A 9 -15.34 6.82 -7.20
C PRO A 9 -14.21 7.05 -8.20
N THR A 10 -13.01 6.52 -7.97
CA THR A 10 -11.85 6.70 -8.84
C THR A 10 -12.11 6.17 -10.24
N ARG A 11 -11.87 7.00 -11.26
CA ARG A 11 -11.88 6.56 -12.66
C ARG A 11 -10.54 5.93 -13.02
N PHE A 12 -10.54 4.65 -13.32
CA PHE A 12 -9.35 3.95 -13.81
C PHE A 12 -9.29 4.00 -15.34
N VAL A 13 -8.14 4.40 -15.88
CA VAL A 13 -7.82 4.37 -17.32
C VAL A 13 -6.64 3.45 -17.51
N PHE A 14 -6.92 2.27 -18.04
CA PHE A 14 -5.96 1.14 -18.07
C PHE A 14 -5.52 0.81 -19.49
N GLY A 15 -4.26 0.47 -19.65
CA GLY A 15 -3.70 -0.08 -20.90
C GLY A 15 -2.58 0.74 -21.49
N ARG A 16 -2.09 0.30 -22.65
CA ARG A 16 -1.03 0.99 -23.41
C ARG A 16 -1.48 2.40 -23.77
N ASP A 17 -0.53 3.33 -23.70
CA ASP A 17 -0.77 4.76 -24.02
C ASP A 17 -1.87 5.45 -23.17
N ALA A 18 -2.32 4.85 -22.08
CA ALA A 18 -3.35 5.42 -21.19
C ALA A 18 -2.95 6.81 -20.66
N GLU A 19 -1.65 7.06 -20.50
CA GLU A 19 -1.10 8.34 -20.02
C GLU A 19 -1.41 9.53 -20.95
N ARG A 20 -1.68 9.29 -22.23
CA ARG A 20 -2.07 10.35 -23.17
C ARG A 20 -3.36 11.07 -22.76
N LYS A 21 -4.21 10.42 -21.96
CA LYS A 21 -5.46 10.99 -21.45
C LYS A 21 -5.29 11.86 -20.20
N THR A 22 -4.08 11.93 -19.64
CA THR A 22 -3.85 12.59 -18.33
C THR A 22 -4.30 14.06 -18.34
N GLY A 23 -3.93 14.83 -19.33
CA GLY A 23 -4.32 16.25 -19.41
C GLY A 23 -5.83 16.45 -19.60
N GLU A 24 -6.48 15.66 -20.47
CA GLU A 24 -7.94 15.65 -20.64
C GLU A 24 -8.67 15.32 -19.33
N LEU A 25 -8.15 14.33 -18.60
CA LEU A 25 -8.73 13.94 -17.31
C LEU A 25 -8.62 15.05 -16.27
N ILE A 26 -7.48 15.75 -16.18
CA ILE A 26 -7.34 16.91 -15.30
C ILE A 26 -8.39 17.98 -15.63
N ARG A 27 -8.53 18.32 -16.91
CA ARG A 27 -9.55 19.28 -17.37
C ARG A 27 -10.98 18.84 -17.04
N ARG A 28 -11.26 17.54 -17.21
CA ARG A 28 -12.56 16.95 -16.86
C ARG A 28 -12.94 17.15 -15.39
N TYR A 29 -11.95 17.10 -14.50
CA TYR A 29 -12.15 17.31 -13.05
C TYR A 29 -11.88 18.75 -12.62
N GLY A 30 -11.88 19.71 -13.55
CA GLY A 30 -11.82 21.14 -13.30
C GLY A 30 -10.44 21.71 -13.10
N GLY A 31 -9.37 20.91 -13.24
CA GLY A 31 -8.00 21.36 -13.04
C GLY A 31 -7.51 22.23 -14.21
N THR A 32 -6.79 23.30 -13.89
CA THR A 32 -6.17 24.21 -14.84
C THR A 32 -4.67 24.32 -14.63
N LYS A 33 -4.21 24.21 -13.37
CA LYS A 33 -2.80 24.23 -12.99
C LYS A 33 -2.50 23.11 -12.00
N ALA A 34 -1.68 22.13 -12.40
CA ALA A 34 -1.36 20.96 -11.61
C ALA A 34 -0.01 21.08 -10.89
N LEU A 35 0.08 20.58 -9.64
CA LEU A 35 1.34 20.16 -9.07
C LEU A 35 1.72 18.83 -9.71
N LEU A 36 2.81 18.76 -10.47
CA LEU A 36 3.39 17.52 -10.99
C LEU A 36 4.35 16.95 -9.95
N HIS A 37 3.87 16.02 -9.10
CA HIS A 37 4.62 15.46 -7.99
C HIS A 37 5.19 14.08 -8.33
N PHE A 38 6.48 13.86 -8.05
CA PHE A 38 7.18 12.63 -8.45
C PHE A 38 8.36 12.28 -7.52
N GLY A 39 8.95 11.09 -7.71
CA GLY A 39 10.08 10.59 -6.92
C GLY A 39 11.43 11.15 -7.32
N GLY A 40 12.48 10.35 -7.15
CA GLY A 40 13.90 10.75 -7.34
C GLY A 40 14.37 10.90 -8.79
N GLY A 41 13.48 10.80 -9.79
CA GLY A 41 13.82 11.07 -11.20
C GLY A 41 13.88 9.84 -12.11
N SER A 42 13.49 8.64 -11.66
CA SER A 42 13.37 7.45 -12.53
C SER A 42 12.46 7.70 -13.73
N ILE A 43 11.35 8.42 -13.51
CA ILE A 43 10.38 8.76 -14.56
C ILE A 43 10.97 9.66 -15.67
N LYS A 44 12.02 10.44 -15.38
CA LYS A 44 12.75 11.22 -16.39
C LYS A 44 13.67 10.33 -17.22
N LYS A 45 14.28 9.32 -16.59
CA LYS A 45 15.19 8.39 -17.27
C LYS A 45 14.48 7.42 -18.22
N ASN A 46 13.26 6.99 -17.86
CA ASN A 46 12.47 6.04 -18.63
C ASN A 46 11.41 6.70 -19.56
N GLY A 47 11.41 8.04 -19.66
CA GLY A 47 10.55 8.80 -20.57
C GLY A 47 9.10 8.99 -20.13
N VAL A 48 8.70 8.50 -18.95
CA VAL A 48 7.33 8.70 -18.42
C VAL A 48 7.05 10.19 -18.16
N TYR A 49 8.05 10.93 -17.66
CA TYR A 49 7.91 12.36 -17.43
C TYR A 49 7.53 13.11 -18.72
N ASP A 50 8.26 12.85 -19.81
CA ASP A 50 8.04 13.54 -21.09
C ASP A 50 6.67 13.17 -21.69
N LYS A 51 6.25 11.92 -21.61
CA LYS A 51 4.92 11.49 -22.06
C LYS A 51 3.80 12.18 -21.27
N VAL A 52 3.94 12.31 -19.95
CA VAL A 52 2.94 12.97 -19.11
C VAL A 52 2.91 14.48 -19.37
N THR A 53 4.06 15.16 -19.43
CA THR A 53 4.11 16.61 -19.69
C THR A 53 3.58 16.96 -21.08
N ALA A 54 3.88 16.16 -22.10
CA ALA A 54 3.29 16.32 -23.42
C ALA A 54 1.75 16.21 -23.42
N ALA A 55 1.19 15.27 -22.60
CA ALA A 55 -0.26 15.15 -22.44
C ALA A 55 -0.87 16.36 -21.72
N LEU A 56 -0.18 16.95 -20.74
CA LEU A 56 -0.62 18.18 -20.06
C LEU A 56 -0.62 19.38 -21.02
N GLU A 57 0.47 19.56 -21.77
CA GLU A 57 0.65 20.63 -22.75
C GLU A 57 -0.42 20.57 -23.86
N ALA A 58 -0.66 19.35 -24.40
CA ALA A 58 -1.71 19.14 -25.41
C ALA A 58 -3.11 19.51 -24.92
N ALA A 59 -3.38 19.39 -23.62
CA ALA A 59 -4.65 19.76 -23.00
C ALA A 59 -4.70 21.20 -22.46
N GLY A 60 -3.62 21.97 -22.60
CA GLY A 60 -3.51 23.33 -22.06
C GLY A 60 -3.55 23.38 -20.53
N VAL A 61 -3.02 22.37 -19.85
CA VAL A 61 -2.88 22.31 -18.38
C VAL A 61 -1.50 22.83 -18.00
N ALA A 62 -1.46 23.93 -17.25
CA ALA A 62 -0.21 24.42 -16.66
C ALA A 62 0.25 23.47 -15.54
N TYR A 63 1.56 23.40 -15.29
CA TYR A 63 2.07 22.59 -14.19
C TYR A 63 3.29 23.17 -13.51
N VAL A 64 3.44 22.82 -12.23
CA VAL A 64 4.62 23.14 -11.41
C VAL A 64 5.24 21.83 -10.93
N PRO A 65 6.49 21.50 -11.25
CA PRO A 65 7.10 20.25 -10.84
C PRO A 65 7.60 20.30 -9.40
N LEU A 66 7.37 19.20 -8.65
CA LEU A 66 7.96 18.94 -7.33
C LEU A 66 8.42 17.48 -7.28
N GLY A 67 9.70 17.24 -7.39
CA GLY A 67 10.33 15.92 -7.28
C GLY A 67 10.89 15.67 -5.88
N GLY A 68 11.50 14.49 -5.70
CA GLY A 68 12.27 14.18 -4.49
C GLY A 68 11.55 13.29 -3.48
N VAL A 69 10.37 12.74 -3.80
CA VAL A 69 9.71 11.77 -2.91
C VAL A 69 10.58 10.53 -2.75
N GLN A 70 10.86 10.21 -1.50
CA GLN A 70 11.57 8.99 -1.10
C GLN A 70 10.59 7.88 -0.73
N PRO A 71 11.00 6.61 -0.73
CA PRO A 71 10.26 5.56 -0.01
C PRO A 71 10.00 6.00 1.43
N ASN A 72 8.87 5.59 2.02
CA ASN A 72 8.41 6.10 3.32
C ASN A 72 8.35 7.64 3.33
N PRO A 73 7.42 8.28 2.59
CA PRO A 73 7.45 9.70 2.27
C PRO A 73 7.47 10.58 3.53
N ARG A 74 8.26 11.64 3.50
CA ARG A 74 8.57 12.49 4.66
C ARG A 74 7.68 13.72 4.73
N SER A 75 7.36 14.14 5.96
CA SER A 75 6.52 15.32 6.23
C SER A 75 7.14 16.64 5.76
N GLY A 76 8.46 16.73 5.72
CA GLY A 76 9.17 17.94 5.24
C GLY A 76 8.81 18.29 3.80
N LEU A 77 8.89 17.32 2.87
CA LEU A 77 8.54 17.53 1.46
C LEU A 77 7.04 17.82 1.27
N VAL A 78 6.17 17.23 2.12
CA VAL A 78 4.74 17.56 2.11
C VAL A 78 4.50 19.03 2.44
N ARG A 79 5.15 19.57 3.47
CA ARG A 79 5.04 21.00 3.83
C ARG A 79 5.56 21.93 2.74
N GLU A 80 6.65 21.54 2.08
CA GLU A 80 7.15 22.25 0.90
C GLU A 80 6.11 22.27 -0.21
N GLY A 81 5.51 21.12 -0.53
CA GLY A 81 4.47 20.98 -1.54
C GLY A 81 3.23 21.81 -1.25
N ILE A 82 2.76 21.82 0.00
CA ILE A 82 1.63 22.66 0.46
C ILE A 82 1.94 24.14 0.22
N SER A 83 3.13 24.59 0.64
CA SER A 83 3.56 25.98 0.46
C SER A 83 3.67 26.36 -1.02
N LEU A 84 4.18 25.44 -1.84
CA LEU A 84 4.27 25.62 -3.29
C LEU A 84 2.88 25.73 -3.94
N CYS A 85 1.96 24.83 -3.59
CA CYS A 85 0.59 24.85 -4.13
C CYS A 85 -0.14 26.16 -3.81
N ARG A 86 -0.03 26.64 -2.57
CA ARG A 86 -0.64 27.91 -2.15
C ARG A 86 -0.04 29.11 -2.89
N ARG A 87 1.28 29.19 -3.00
CA ARG A 87 1.98 30.29 -3.67
C ARG A 87 1.67 30.36 -5.16
N GLU A 88 1.61 29.21 -5.82
CA GLU A 88 1.43 29.11 -7.27
C GLU A 88 -0.04 29.05 -7.71
N GLY A 89 -0.98 28.99 -6.78
CA GLY A 89 -2.42 28.86 -7.10
C GLY A 89 -2.75 27.55 -7.80
N VAL A 90 -2.14 26.44 -7.33
CA VAL A 90 -2.41 25.08 -7.85
C VAL A 90 -3.83 24.67 -7.48
N ASP A 91 -4.57 24.13 -8.46
CA ASP A 91 -5.95 23.65 -8.29
C ASP A 91 -6.11 22.13 -8.47
N PHE A 92 -5.02 21.43 -8.80
CA PHE A 92 -4.99 19.97 -9.00
C PHE A 92 -3.63 19.38 -8.59
N VAL A 93 -3.60 18.16 -8.05
CA VAL A 93 -2.35 17.46 -7.75
C VAL A 93 -2.24 16.20 -8.62
N LEU A 94 -1.18 16.11 -9.43
CA LEU A 94 -0.88 14.95 -10.27
C LEU A 94 0.31 14.18 -9.70
N ALA A 95 0.04 12.99 -9.17
CA ALA A 95 1.05 12.05 -8.69
C ALA A 95 1.58 11.20 -9.85
N VAL A 96 2.87 11.26 -10.15
CA VAL A 96 3.51 10.39 -11.16
C VAL A 96 4.54 9.51 -10.46
N GLY A 97 4.14 8.30 -10.09
CA GLY A 97 4.99 7.43 -9.28
C GLY A 97 4.25 6.24 -8.68
N GLY A 98 4.83 5.66 -7.64
CA GLY A 98 4.25 4.60 -6.81
C GLY A 98 3.51 5.14 -5.59
N GLY A 99 3.15 4.25 -4.65
CA GLY A 99 2.39 4.56 -3.44
C GLY A 99 2.92 5.75 -2.64
N SER A 100 4.24 5.82 -2.42
CA SER A 100 4.86 6.94 -1.67
C SER A 100 4.61 8.30 -2.31
N VAL A 101 4.65 8.38 -3.65
CA VAL A 101 4.36 9.63 -4.38
C VAL A 101 2.88 9.96 -4.27
N ILE A 102 2.02 8.97 -4.38
CA ILE A 102 0.56 9.15 -4.29
C ILE A 102 0.18 9.60 -2.87
N ASP A 103 0.70 8.98 -1.85
CA ASP A 103 0.42 9.33 -0.45
C ASP A 103 0.89 10.74 -0.10
N SER A 104 2.11 11.11 -0.54
CA SER A 104 2.62 12.48 -0.41
C SER A 104 1.73 13.49 -1.17
N SER A 105 1.26 13.13 -2.38
CA SER A 105 0.36 13.97 -3.18
C SER A 105 -0.98 14.20 -2.49
N LYS A 106 -1.57 13.15 -1.90
CA LYS A 106 -2.80 13.26 -1.11
C LYS A 106 -2.61 14.17 0.10
N ALA A 107 -1.49 14.02 0.83
CA ALA A 107 -1.15 14.87 1.97
C ALA A 107 -1.02 16.34 1.57
N ILE A 108 -0.36 16.62 0.44
CA ILE A 108 -0.25 17.97 -0.12
C ILE A 108 -1.64 18.51 -0.51
N ALA A 109 -2.46 17.68 -1.16
CA ALA A 109 -3.77 18.10 -1.67
C ALA A 109 -4.71 18.57 -0.55
N PHE A 110 -4.85 17.82 0.55
CA PHE A 110 -5.68 18.28 1.66
C PHE A 110 -5.01 19.35 2.50
N GLY A 111 -3.70 19.26 2.74
CA GLY A 111 -2.95 20.24 3.48
C GLY A 111 -2.97 21.62 2.82
N THR A 112 -3.10 21.70 1.49
CA THR A 112 -3.24 22.98 0.78
C THR A 112 -4.53 23.72 1.16
N LEU A 113 -5.61 23.01 1.45
CA LEU A 113 -6.92 23.56 1.81
C LEU A 113 -7.15 23.67 3.33
N TYR A 114 -6.24 23.17 4.15
CA TYR A 114 -6.34 23.17 5.60
C TYR A 114 -5.49 24.28 6.20
N ASP A 115 -6.07 25.12 7.07
CA ASP A 115 -5.38 26.26 7.67
C ASP A 115 -4.42 25.87 8.80
N GLY A 116 -4.53 24.64 9.36
CA GLY A 116 -3.64 24.07 10.38
C GLY A 116 -2.44 23.31 9.78
N ASP A 117 -1.76 22.53 10.63
CA ASP A 117 -0.74 21.57 10.15
C ASP A 117 -1.44 20.32 9.61
N PHE A 118 -1.08 19.89 8.39
CA PHE A 118 -1.63 18.66 7.80
C PHE A 118 -1.42 17.43 8.71
N ALA A 119 -0.38 17.45 9.55
CA ALA A 119 -0.09 16.37 10.51
C ALA A 119 -1.20 16.14 11.54
N ASP A 120 -2.10 17.12 11.76
CA ASP A 120 -3.24 16.98 12.67
C ASP A 120 -4.18 15.81 12.30
N PHE A 121 -4.17 15.38 11.03
CA PHE A 121 -4.96 14.26 10.53
C PHE A 121 -4.28 12.90 10.66
N TYR A 122 -3.02 12.86 11.09
CA TYR A 122 -2.28 11.62 11.28
C TYR A 122 -2.25 11.21 12.74
N PHE A 123 -2.39 9.92 13.03
CA PHE A 123 -2.24 9.42 14.39
C PHE A 123 -0.84 9.76 14.93
N GLY A 124 -0.77 10.55 15.99
CA GLY A 124 0.46 10.89 16.69
C GLY A 124 0.29 10.73 18.19
N LYS A 125 1.32 11.10 18.98
CA LYS A 125 1.27 11.01 20.45
C LYS A 125 0.09 11.75 21.07
N ASP A 126 -0.37 12.84 20.43
CA ASP A 126 -1.41 13.71 20.93
C ASP A 126 -2.76 13.57 20.22
N VAL A 127 -2.82 12.83 19.11
CA VAL A 127 -4.06 12.62 18.33
C VAL A 127 -4.65 11.25 18.63
N LYS A 128 -5.63 11.22 19.54
CA LYS A 128 -6.27 9.97 19.98
C LYS A 128 -7.17 9.33 18.93
N ARG A 129 -7.77 10.11 18.03
CA ARG A 129 -8.58 9.66 16.88
C ARG A 129 -8.58 10.75 15.82
N PRO A 130 -7.87 10.61 14.69
CA PRO A 130 -8.00 11.56 13.60
C PRO A 130 -9.42 11.48 13.03
N THR A 131 -10.01 12.64 12.80
CA THR A 131 -11.24 12.72 11.99
C THR A 131 -10.89 12.39 10.54
N PRO A 132 -11.80 11.78 9.77
CA PRO A 132 -11.59 11.63 8.34
C PRO A 132 -11.30 12.98 7.67
N VAL A 133 -10.36 13.00 6.71
CA VAL A 133 -10.04 14.22 5.95
C VAL A 133 -11.30 14.67 5.20
N PRO A 134 -11.83 15.88 5.46
CA PRO A 134 -13.15 16.29 4.94
C PRO A 134 -13.08 16.80 3.49
N ARG A 135 -11.93 17.36 3.06
CA ARG A 135 -11.75 17.94 1.73
C ARG A 135 -10.29 17.96 1.30
N ALA A 136 -10.05 17.87 -0.01
CA ALA A 136 -8.74 17.96 -0.62
C ALA A 136 -8.87 18.61 -2.01
N LEU A 137 -7.77 19.12 -2.57
CA LEU A 137 -7.70 19.35 -4.01
C LEU A 137 -7.88 18.02 -4.74
N PRO A 138 -8.46 18.00 -5.95
CA PRO A 138 -8.53 16.76 -6.72
C PRO A 138 -7.14 16.19 -6.98
N VAL A 139 -7.00 14.87 -6.80
CA VAL A 139 -5.76 14.14 -7.07
C VAL A 139 -5.96 13.25 -8.29
N GLY A 140 -5.04 13.30 -9.24
CA GLY A 140 -4.90 12.30 -10.31
C GLY A 140 -3.62 11.51 -10.13
N THR A 141 -3.58 10.28 -10.62
CA THR A 141 -2.37 9.47 -10.54
C THR A 141 -1.96 8.91 -11.90
N VAL A 142 -0.66 8.78 -12.13
CA VAL A 142 -0.04 7.98 -13.19
C VAL A 142 0.86 6.97 -12.48
N LEU A 143 0.40 5.73 -12.41
CA LEU A 143 1.05 4.69 -11.61
C LEU A 143 2.27 4.13 -12.33
N THR A 144 3.41 4.04 -11.62
CA THR A 144 4.65 3.47 -12.16
C THR A 144 5.15 2.25 -11.39
N ILE A 145 4.52 1.91 -10.27
CA ILE A 145 4.82 0.72 -9.45
C ILE A 145 3.50 0.11 -8.99
N ALA A 146 3.24 -1.13 -9.36
CA ALA A 146 2.12 -1.90 -8.84
C ALA A 146 2.49 -2.45 -7.44
N ALA A 147 1.84 -1.97 -6.40
CA ALA A 147 2.09 -2.36 -5.01
C ALA A 147 0.89 -2.01 -4.10
N ALA A 148 1.02 -0.94 -3.33
CA ALA A 148 0.12 -0.52 -2.25
C ALA A 148 -1.34 -0.20 -2.64
N GLY A 149 -1.69 -0.09 -3.93
CA GLY A 149 -3.04 0.26 -4.36
C GLY A 149 -3.50 1.66 -3.94
N SER A 150 -2.57 2.56 -3.62
CA SER A 150 -2.89 3.93 -3.18
C SER A 150 -3.67 4.71 -4.24
N GLU A 151 -3.51 4.37 -5.52
CA GLU A 151 -4.24 4.95 -6.65
C GLU A 151 -5.76 4.71 -6.62
N GLY A 152 -6.23 3.78 -5.77
CA GLY A 152 -7.66 3.47 -5.58
C GLY A 152 -8.15 3.64 -4.15
N SER A 153 -7.27 4.01 -3.20
CA SER A 153 -7.60 4.06 -1.78
C SER A 153 -7.82 5.48 -1.25
N GLY A 154 -8.52 5.58 -0.14
CA GLY A 154 -8.72 6.82 0.62
C GLY A 154 -7.69 7.01 1.75
N ASN A 155 -6.52 6.38 1.67
CA ASN A 155 -5.48 6.46 2.69
C ASN A 155 -4.27 7.24 2.19
N SER A 156 -3.53 7.85 3.11
CA SER A 156 -2.24 8.48 2.91
C SER A 156 -1.33 8.14 4.08
N ILE A 157 -0.17 7.54 3.81
CA ILE A 157 0.80 7.12 4.82
C ILE A 157 2.02 8.04 4.74
N ILE A 158 2.32 8.76 5.83
CA ILE A 158 3.46 9.70 5.89
C ILE A 158 4.30 9.39 7.12
N THR A 159 5.62 9.50 6.95
CA THR A 159 6.57 9.48 8.06
C THR A 159 6.73 10.90 8.59
N LEU A 160 6.23 11.12 9.81
CA LEU A 160 6.27 12.40 10.49
C LEU A 160 7.63 12.62 11.15
N GLU A 161 8.31 13.68 10.77
CA GLU A 161 9.58 14.12 11.33
C GLU A 161 9.34 15.14 12.46
N PRO A 162 10.22 15.23 13.47
CA PRO A 162 11.49 14.49 13.62
C PRO A 162 11.34 13.10 14.26
N ASP A 163 10.19 12.74 14.83
CA ASP A 163 10.02 11.52 15.64
C ASP A 163 10.01 10.22 14.80
N MET A 164 10.07 10.35 13.47
CA MET A 164 10.07 9.23 12.53
C MET A 164 8.88 8.27 12.79
N LEU A 165 7.69 8.85 12.90
CA LEU A 165 6.45 8.10 13.10
C LEU A 165 5.76 7.88 11.76
N LYS A 166 5.70 6.64 11.28
CA LYS A 166 4.98 6.27 10.06
C LYS A 166 3.50 6.07 10.40
N ARG A 167 2.66 6.99 9.95
CA ARG A 167 1.24 7.07 10.35
C ARG A 167 0.33 7.30 9.16
N ALA A 168 -0.96 7.00 9.35
CA ALA A 168 -2.00 7.09 8.33
C ALA A 168 -2.98 8.23 8.59
N ALA A 169 -3.38 8.91 7.51
CA ALA A 169 -4.61 9.70 7.44
C ALA A 169 -5.58 9.02 6.48
N THR A 170 -6.89 9.16 6.71
CA THR A 170 -7.92 8.52 5.89
C THR A 170 -9.07 9.47 5.60
N GLY A 171 -9.76 9.24 4.50
CA GLY A 171 -10.96 9.98 4.10
C GLY A 171 -11.30 9.75 2.63
N ASP A 172 -12.59 9.79 2.28
CA ASP A 172 -13.00 9.64 0.89
C ASP A 172 -12.51 10.80 0.01
N ALA A 173 -12.29 11.98 0.60
CA ALA A 173 -11.68 13.12 -0.09
C ALA A 173 -10.24 12.85 -0.59
N LEU A 174 -9.56 11.83 -0.06
CA LEU A 174 -8.22 11.42 -0.49
C LEU A 174 -8.23 10.45 -1.67
N ARG A 175 -9.41 9.90 -2.04
CA ARG A 175 -9.48 9.01 -3.20
C ARG A 175 -9.16 9.78 -4.48
N PRO A 176 -8.21 9.29 -5.31
CA PRO A 176 -7.92 9.96 -6.57
C PRO A 176 -9.17 10.09 -7.45
N ALA A 177 -9.32 11.22 -8.09
CA ALA A 177 -10.39 11.45 -9.07
C ALA A 177 -10.25 10.53 -10.29
N PHE A 178 -9.01 10.30 -10.70
CA PHE A 178 -8.67 9.30 -11.71
C PHE A 178 -7.29 8.68 -11.46
N SER A 179 -7.08 7.50 -12.04
CA SER A 179 -5.80 6.80 -12.02
C SER A 179 -5.49 6.20 -13.39
N VAL A 180 -4.35 6.58 -13.93
CA VAL A 180 -3.81 6.08 -15.19
C VAL A 180 -2.89 4.92 -14.92
N LEU A 181 -3.18 3.78 -15.52
CA LEU A 181 -2.55 2.48 -15.31
C LEU A 181 -1.99 1.95 -16.64
N ASN A 182 -0.73 2.27 -16.97
CA ASN A 182 -0.05 1.68 -18.11
C ASN A 182 0.97 0.63 -17.63
N PRO A 183 0.72 -0.68 -17.82
CA PRO A 183 1.61 -1.75 -17.38
C PRO A 183 3.05 -1.63 -17.87
N GLU A 184 3.27 -1.02 -19.04
CA GLU A 184 4.61 -0.83 -19.60
C GLU A 184 5.49 0.07 -18.73
N PHE A 185 4.91 0.95 -17.90
CA PHE A 185 5.67 1.79 -16.98
C PHE A 185 6.35 1.00 -15.86
N THR A 186 5.98 -0.26 -15.67
CA THR A 186 6.58 -1.16 -14.69
C THR A 186 7.68 -2.04 -15.27
N PHE A 187 7.93 -2.03 -16.60
CA PHE A 187 8.94 -2.88 -17.24
C PHE A 187 10.38 -2.60 -16.79
N THR A 188 10.65 -1.35 -16.40
CA THR A 188 11.98 -0.91 -15.96
C THR A 188 12.17 -0.97 -14.44
N LEU A 189 11.21 -1.54 -13.69
CA LEU A 189 11.36 -1.71 -12.26
C LEU A 189 12.45 -2.72 -11.94
N PRO A 190 13.34 -2.43 -10.98
CA PRO A 190 14.21 -3.44 -10.41
C PRO A 190 13.42 -4.65 -9.90
N PRO A 191 13.95 -5.88 -10.04
CA PRO A 191 13.28 -7.10 -9.56
C PRO A 191 12.84 -7.01 -8.10
N TYR A 192 13.70 -6.48 -7.24
CA TYR A 192 13.38 -6.26 -5.83
C TYR A 192 12.14 -5.39 -5.59
N GLN A 193 11.94 -4.33 -6.39
CA GLN A 193 10.75 -3.48 -6.25
C GLN A 193 9.48 -4.18 -6.76
N THR A 194 9.59 -5.00 -7.80
CA THR A 194 8.50 -5.85 -8.27
C THR A 194 8.10 -6.85 -7.20
N ALA A 195 9.07 -7.51 -6.56
CA ALA A 195 8.87 -8.45 -5.48
C ALA A 195 8.23 -7.78 -4.24
N CYS A 196 8.77 -6.63 -3.81
CA CYS A 196 8.17 -5.85 -2.72
C CYS A 196 6.70 -5.48 -3.02
N GLY A 197 6.41 -5.06 -4.26
CA GLY A 197 5.04 -4.74 -4.68
C GLY A 197 4.11 -5.94 -4.60
N ALA A 198 4.55 -7.11 -5.05
CA ALA A 198 3.77 -8.35 -4.99
C ALA A 198 3.46 -8.76 -3.54
N VAL A 199 4.45 -8.67 -2.64
CA VAL A 199 4.26 -8.95 -1.22
C VAL A 199 3.26 -7.98 -0.58
N ASP A 200 3.37 -6.70 -0.89
CA ASP A 200 2.47 -5.66 -0.37
C ASP A 200 1.02 -5.87 -0.83
N MET A 201 0.79 -6.14 -2.14
CA MET A 201 -0.54 -6.50 -2.64
C MET A 201 -1.13 -7.72 -1.93
N PHE A 202 -0.32 -8.77 -1.77
CA PHE A 202 -0.73 -10.00 -1.10
C PHE A 202 -1.09 -9.73 0.36
N ALA A 203 -0.25 -8.98 1.07
CA ALA A 203 -0.46 -8.62 2.47
C ALA A 203 -1.75 -7.81 2.67
N HIS A 204 -2.05 -6.84 1.80
CA HIS A 204 -3.31 -6.09 1.83
C HIS A 204 -4.55 -6.98 1.75
N VAL A 205 -4.48 -8.06 0.96
CA VAL A 205 -5.59 -9.02 0.88
C VAL A 205 -5.64 -9.92 2.12
N VAL A 206 -4.48 -10.36 2.63
CA VAL A 206 -4.37 -11.15 3.87
C VAL A 206 -5.00 -10.44 5.06
N GLU A 207 -4.73 -9.13 5.24
CA GLU A 207 -5.31 -8.31 6.33
C GLU A 207 -6.85 -8.24 6.28
N ARG A 208 -7.42 -8.44 5.11
CA ARG A 208 -8.87 -8.47 4.90
C ARG A 208 -9.43 -9.89 4.97
N TYR A 209 -8.62 -10.87 4.54
CA TYR A 209 -9.03 -12.26 4.49
C TYR A 209 -9.11 -12.91 5.87
N PHE A 210 -8.10 -12.73 6.72
CA PHE A 210 -8.14 -13.22 8.10
C PHE A 210 -8.99 -12.30 8.97
N THR A 211 -10.23 -12.69 9.18
CA THR A 211 -11.30 -11.90 9.80
C THR A 211 -12.08 -12.74 10.80
N PRO A 212 -12.58 -12.16 11.90
CA PRO A 212 -13.52 -12.85 12.78
C PRO A 212 -14.94 -12.95 12.18
N THR A 213 -15.24 -12.20 11.10
CA THR A 213 -16.56 -12.22 10.47
C THR A 213 -16.77 -13.53 9.70
N THR A 214 -17.90 -14.18 9.92
CA THR A 214 -18.32 -15.39 9.22
C THR A 214 -19.22 -15.09 8.01
N ASP A 215 -19.49 -16.09 7.16
CA ASP A 215 -20.46 -16.05 6.05
C ASP A 215 -20.21 -14.94 5.01
N VAL A 216 -18.94 -14.73 4.64
CA VAL A 216 -18.49 -13.72 3.67
C VAL A 216 -17.93 -14.35 2.38
N LEU A 217 -18.61 -15.39 1.88
CA LEU A 217 -18.12 -16.28 0.82
C LEU A 217 -17.69 -15.51 -0.45
N VAL A 218 -18.51 -14.59 -0.96
CA VAL A 218 -18.19 -13.82 -2.19
C VAL A 218 -16.89 -13.05 -2.03
N THR A 219 -16.72 -12.35 -0.88
CA THR A 219 -15.52 -11.58 -0.61
C THR A 219 -14.32 -12.50 -0.36
N ASP A 220 -14.51 -13.69 0.21
CA ASP A 220 -13.46 -14.70 0.35
C ASP A 220 -12.94 -15.16 -1.01
N GLU A 221 -13.85 -15.54 -1.92
CA GLU A 221 -13.48 -15.97 -3.29
C GLU A 221 -12.72 -14.87 -4.05
N MET A 222 -13.13 -13.61 -3.89
CA MET A 222 -12.40 -12.47 -4.47
C MET A 222 -11.00 -12.36 -3.90
N CYS A 223 -10.85 -12.41 -2.57
CA CYS A 223 -9.56 -12.40 -1.89
C CYS A 223 -8.65 -13.53 -2.38
N GLU A 224 -9.16 -14.76 -2.41
CA GLU A 224 -8.43 -15.94 -2.84
C GLU A 224 -8.01 -15.85 -4.30
N GLY A 225 -8.89 -15.33 -5.18
CA GLY A 225 -8.58 -15.08 -6.59
C GLY A 225 -7.46 -14.05 -6.79
N VAL A 226 -7.50 -12.93 -6.04
CA VAL A 226 -6.45 -11.92 -6.10
C VAL A 226 -5.12 -12.48 -5.59
N MET A 227 -5.10 -13.18 -4.45
CA MET A 227 -3.89 -13.79 -3.90
C MET A 227 -3.26 -14.80 -4.86
N ARG A 228 -4.06 -15.70 -5.47
CA ARG A 228 -3.57 -16.66 -6.49
C ARG A 228 -2.94 -15.94 -7.68
N THR A 229 -3.60 -14.88 -8.17
CA THR A 229 -3.09 -14.07 -9.28
C THR A 229 -1.74 -13.44 -8.92
N VAL A 230 -1.64 -12.81 -7.75
CA VAL A 230 -0.39 -12.18 -7.29
C VAL A 230 0.74 -13.22 -7.19
N VAL A 231 0.47 -14.39 -6.61
CA VAL A 231 1.48 -15.48 -6.49
C VAL A 231 1.97 -15.94 -7.87
N ALA A 232 1.05 -16.17 -8.81
CA ALA A 232 1.41 -16.69 -10.13
C ALA A 232 2.11 -15.64 -11.02
N GLU A 233 1.54 -14.42 -11.07
CA GLU A 233 2.00 -13.39 -12.01
C GLU A 233 3.26 -12.67 -11.52
N SER A 234 3.54 -12.63 -10.21
CA SER A 234 4.78 -12.07 -9.68
C SER A 234 6.02 -12.84 -10.14
N VAL A 235 5.93 -14.17 -10.16
CA VAL A 235 7.02 -15.04 -10.65
C VAL A 235 7.27 -14.78 -12.14
N LYS A 236 6.21 -14.76 -12.96
CA LYS A 236 6.34 -14.46 -14.41
C LYS A 236 6.94 -13.09 -14.67
N ALA A 237 6.51 -12.05 -13.91
CA ALA A 237 7.03 -10.70 -14.06
C ALA A 237 8.48 -10.54 -13.60
N LEU A 238 8.98 -11.44 -12.75
CA LEU A 238 10.41 -11.50 -12.40
C LEU A 238 11.23 -12.26 -13.45
N ASP A 239 10.67 -13.35 -14.00
CA ASP A 239 11.30 -14.15 -15.05
C ASP A 239 11.40 -13.35 -16.37
N ASP A 240 10.34 -12.65 -16.75
CA ASP A 240 10.31 -11.70 -17.89
C ASP A 240 9.76 -10.35 -17.45
N PRO A 241 10.62 -9.36 -17.14
CA PRO A 241 10.19 -8.02 -16.75
C PRO A 241 9.31 -7.30 -17.77
N CYS A 242 9.35 -7.72 -19.04
CA CYS A 242 8.57 -7.12 -20.12
C CYS A 242 7.30 -7.92 -20.48
N ASP A 243 6.97 -8.99 -19.76
CA ASP A 243 5.69 -9.70 -19.91
C ASP A 243 4.52 -8.75 -19.57
N TYR A 244 3.91 -8.20 -20.62
CA TYR A 244 2.79 -7.28 -20.49
C TYR A 244 1.61 -7.90 -19.74
N SER A 245 1.32 -9.18 -19.97
CA SER A 245 0.19 -9.86 -19.32
C SER A 245 0.41 -9.98 -17.82
N ALA A 246 1.59 -10.42 -17.40
CA ALA A 246 1.94 -10.51 -15.99
C ALA A 246 1.91 -9.13 -15.32
N ARG A 247 2.52 -8.12 -15.94
CA ARG A 247 2.51 -6.74 -15.41
C ARG A 247 1.10 -6.14 -15.35
N ALA A 248 0.26 -6.41 -16.33
CA ALA A 248 -1.13 -5.95 -16.37
C ALA A 248 -1.97 -6.58 -15.25
N ASN A 249 -1.84 -7.88 -15.05
CA ASN A 249 -2.53 -8.59 -13.98
C ASN A 249 -2.07 -8.11 -12.59
N LEU A 250 -0.77 -7.93 -12.37
CA LEU A 250 -0.25 -7.39 -11.11
C LEU A 250 -0.73 -5.96 -10.87
N MET A 251 -0.69 -5.09 -11.88
CA MET A 251 -1.12 -3.70 -11.75
C MET A 251 -2.59 -3.61 -11.33
N TRP A 252 -3.47 -4.39 -11.96
CA TRP A 252 -4.87 -4.41 -11.60
C TRP A 252 -5.13 -5.10 -10.25
N ALA A 253 -4.41 -6.19 -9.95
CA ALA A 253 -4.49 -6.87 -8.66
C ALA A 253 -4.13 -5.92 -7.49
N GLY A 254 -3.10 -5.08 -7.62
CA GLY A 254 -2.73 -4.08 -6.62
C GLY A 254 -3.87 -3.09 -6.35
N THR A 255 -4.50 -2.57 -7.41
CA THR A 255 -5.67 -1.69 -7.26
C THR A 255 -6.82 -2.39 -6.55
N VAL A 256 -7.17 -3.62 -6.94
CA VAL A 256 -8.26 -4.41 -6.34
C VAL A 256 -7.94 -4.78 -4.90
N ALA A 257 -6.69 -5.10 -4.60
CA ALA A 257 -6.23 -5.46 -3.26
C ALA A 257 -6.51 -4.34 -2.24
N HIS A 258 -6.49 -3.05 -2.65
CA HIS A 258 -6.58 -1.94 -1.70
C HIS A 258 -7.69 -0.90 -1.95
N ASN A 259 -8.51 -1.04 -3.00
CA ASN A 259 -9.68 -0.17 -3.21
C ASN A 259 -10.86 -0.47 -2.25
N ASN A 260 -10.66 -1.39 -1.33
CA ASN A 260 -11.59 -1.91 -0.31
C ASN A 260 -12.64 -2.93 -0.80
N ILE A 261 -12.65 -3.33 -2.08
CA ILE A 261 -13.62 -4.35 -2.54
C ILE A 261 -13.40 -5.70 -1.83
N CYS A 262 -12.14 -6.07 -1.56
CA CYS A 262 -11.77 -7.27 -0.80
C CYS A 262 -12.08 -7.16 0.71
N GLY A 263 -12.47 -6.00 1.20
CA GLY A 263 -12.77 -5.74 2.60
C GLY A 263 -14.25 -5.58 2.93
N VAL A 264 -15.14 -5.65 1.94
CA VAL A 264 -16.56 -5.41 2.15
C VAL A 264 -17.22 -6.53 2.96
N GLY A 265 -18.13 -6.14 3.85
CA GLY A 265 -18.95 -7.06 4.65
C GLY A 265 -18.18 -7.82 5.73
N ARG A 266 -17.01 -7.32 6.15
CA ARG A 266 -16.16 -7.94 7.18
C ARG A 266 -15.34 -6.96 7.99
N VAL A 267 -14.98 -7.36 9.20
CA VAL A 267 -13.94 -6.68 10.01
C VAL A 267 -12.57 -7.01 9.42
N GLN A 268 -11.73 -6.00 9.24
CA GLN A 268 -10.35 -6.13 8.72
C GLN A 268 -9.35 -6.10 9.88
N ASP A 269 -8.19 -6.75 9.75
CA ASP A 269 -7.21 -6.88 10.85
C ASP A 269 -6.24 -5.71 10.95
N TRP A 270 -5.35 -5.54 10.00
CA TRP A 270 -4.31 -4.50 9.90
C TRP A 270 -3.19 -4.57 10.95
N SER A 271 -3.08 -5.66 11.69
CA SER A 271 -2.06 -5.79 12.72
C SER A 271 -0.66 -5.98 12.17
N SER A 272 -0.48 -6.78 11.11
CA SER A 272 0.85 -6.99 10.54
C SER A 272 1.39 -5.73 9.85
N HIS A 273 0.54 -4.90 9.21
CA HIS A 273 0.93 -3.59 8.70
C HIS A 273 1.32 -2.64 9.83
N GLY A 274 0.55 -2.61 10.93
CA GLY A 274 0.88 -1.80 12.10
C GLY A 274 2.25 -2.16 12.70
N ILE A 275 2.55 -3.46 12.80
CA ILE A 275 3.84 -3.98 13.28
C ILE A 275 4.97 -3.61 12.32
N GLU A 276 4.74 -3.76 11.01
CA GLU A 276 5.73 -3.44 9.97
C GLU A 276 6.05 -1.95 9.90
N HIS A 277 5.08 -1.07 10.15
CA HIS A 277 5.31 0.38 10.12
C HIS A 277 6.42 0.82 11.08
N GLU A 278 6.51 0.20 12.26
CA GLU A 278 7.58 0.51 13.21
C GLU A 278 8.94 -0.01 12.74
N LEU A 279 8.95 -1.15 12.05
CA LEU A 279 10.15 -1.72 11.44
C LEU A 279 10.67 -0.81 10.30
N SER A 280 9.80 -0.43 9.35
CA SER A 280 10.14 0.53 8.29
C SER A 280 10.56 1.90 8.82
N ALA A 281 9.93 2.37 9.89
CA ALA A 281 10.28 3.65 10.49
C ALA A 281 11.66 3.65 11.15
N LEU A 282 12.11 2.50 11.69
CA LEU A 282 13.41 2.37 12.34
C LEU A 282 14.53 2.08 11.34
N TYR A 283 14.29 1.17 10.38
CA TYR A 283 15.34 0.65 9.49
C TYR A 283 15.29 1.23 8.07
N ASP A 284 14.30 2.08 7.78
CA ASP A 284 14.05 2.67 6.44
C ASP A 284 14.00 1.60 5.32
N CYS A 285 13.54 0.38 5.65
CA CYS A 285 13.41 -0.71 4.71
C CYS A 285 12.20 -0.49 3.78
N ALA A 286 12.22 -1.17 2.62
CA ALA A 286 11.07 -1.20 1.73
C ALA A 286 9.89 -1.89 2.43
N HIS A 287 8.69 -1.30 2.33
CA HIS A 287 7.48 -1.77 3.02
C HIS A 287 7.18 -3.26 2.75
N GLY A 288 7.19 -3.68 1.48
CA GLY A 288 6.99 -5.09 1.13
C GLY A 288 8.05 -6.03 1.70
N ALA A 289 9.30 -5.55 1.91
CA ALA A 289 10.34 -6.35 2.55
C ALA A 289 10.09 -6.52 4.05
N GLY A 290 9.67 -5.46 4.73
CA GLY A 290 9.24 -5.55 6.13
C GLY A 290 8.05 -6.49 6.31
N LEU A 291 7.06 -6.42 5.41
CA LEU A 291 5.91 -7.34 5.40
C LEU A 291 6.31 -8.79 5.12
N ALA A 292 7.30 -9.03 4.25
CA ALA A 292 7.80 -10.38 3.98
C ALA A 292 8.38 -11.07 5.22
N VAL A 293 8.91 -10.28 6.15
CA VAL A 293 9.42 -10.77 7.45
C VAL A 293 8.28 -10.90 8.48
N VAL A 294 7.44 -9.87 8.61
CA VAL A 294 6.43 -9.80 9.68
C VAL A 294 5.24 -10.72 9.40
N MET A 295 4.71 -10.75 8.17
CA MET A 295 3.46 -11.45 7.87
C MET A 295 3.52 -12.96 8.12
N PRO A 296 4.57 -13.71 7.72
CA PRO A 296 4.66 -15.14 8.02
C PRO A 296 4.75 -15.43 9.52
N ALA A 297 5.42 -14.58 10.27
CA ALA A 297 5.53 -14.69 11.72
C ALA A 297 4.19 -14.40 12.41
N TRP A 298 3.48 -13.38 11.95
CA TRP A 298 2.11 -13.09 12.39
C TRP A 298 1.17 -14.27 12.10
N MET A 299 1.18 -14.79 10.88
CA MET A 299 0.35 -15.95 10.48
C MET A 299 0.61 -17.16 11.36
N GLU A 300 1.88 -17.47 11.66
CA GLU A 300 2.25 -18.56 12.57
C GLU A 300 1.70 -18.33 13.98
N TYR A 301 1.82 -17.10 14.49
CA TYR A 301 1.38 -16.74 15.83
C TYR A 301 -0.14 -16.80 16.01
N VAL A 302 -0.91 -16.37 15.01
CA VAL A 302 -2.37 -16.29 15.11
C VAL A 302 -3.09 -17.54 14.56
N MET A 303 -2.40 -18.46 13.89
CA MET A 303 -2.99 -19.68 13.31
C MET A 303 -3.88 -20.48 14.28
N PRO A 304 -3.53 -20.63 15.57
CA PRO A 304 -4.37 -21.37 16.51
C PRO A 304 -5.74 -20.74 16.79
N VAL A 305 -5.98 -19.48 16.38
CA VAL A 305 -7.27 -18.78 16.59
C VAL A 305 -8.36 -19.38 15.70
N ASP A 306 -8.02 -19.66 14.43
CA ASP A 306 -8.94 -20.30 13.48
C ASP A 306 -8.16 -21.15 12.47
N VAL A 307 -7.83 -22.38 12.84
CA VAL A 307 -7.11 -23.33 11.99
C VAL A 307 -7.86 -23.63 10.70
N MET A 308 -9.20 -23.62 10.73
CA MET A 308 -10.02 -23.89 9.53
C MET A 308 -9.89 -22.78 8.49
N ARG A 309 -9.76 -21.52 8.93
CA ARG A 309 -9.52 -20.37 8.05
C ARG A 309 -8.15 -20.48 7.36
N PHE A 310 -7.12 -20.92 8.09
CA PHE A 310 -5.80 -21.20 7.54
C PHE A 310 -5.79 -22.41 6.61
N ALA A 311 -6.54 -23.48 6.91
CA ALA A 311 -6.67 -24.63 6.02
C ALA A 311 -7.38 -24.25 4.70
N ARG A 312 -8.43 -23.41 4.75
CA ARG A 312 -9.09 -22.84 3.57
C ARG A 312 -8.10 -21.98 2.74
N PHE A 313 -7.36 -21.11 3.37
CA PHE A 313 -6.31 -20.33 2.72
C PHE A 313 -5.29 -21.23 2.00
N ALA A 314 -4.81 -22.28 2.69
CA ALA A 314 -3.85 -23.22 2.14
C ALA A 314 -4.40 -23.94 0.88
N ALA A 315 -5.65 -24.40 0.93
CA ALA A 315 -6.29 -25.08 -0.19
C ALA A 315 -6.52 -24.13 -1.37
N ASN A 316 -7.14 -22.97 -1.11
CA ASN A 316 -7.66 -22.11 -2.16
C ASN A 316 -6.62 -21.14 -2.74
N VAL A 317 -5.57 -20.81 -2.00
CA VAL A 317 -4.50 -19.92 -2.49
C VAL A 317 -3.31 -20.72 -3.00
N PHE A 318 -2.90 -21.75 -2.27
CA PHE A 318 -1.68 -22.52 -2.57
C PHE A 318 -1.94 -23.94 -3.08
N GLY A 319 -3.20 -24.33 -3.26
CA GLY A 319 -3.54 -25.65 -3.82
C GLY A 319 -3.14 -26.84 -2.94
N VAL A 320 -3.14 -26.67 -1.61
CA VAL A 320 -2.88 -27.77 -0.66
C VAL A 320 -4.02 -28.76 -0.72
N GLN A 321 -3.70 -30.03 -0.90
CA GLN A 321 -4.72 -31.07 -0.99
C GLN A 321 -5.44 -31.27 0.35
N ALA A 322 -6.70 -31.69 0.28
CA ALA A 322 -7.53 -31.96 1.45
C ALA A 322 -6.87 -32.95 2.41
N GLY A 323 -6.94 -32.64 3.70
CA GLY A 323 -6.32 -33.43 4.76
C GLY A 323 -6.72 -32.93 6.16
N GLU A 324 -5.93 -33.25 7.16
CA GLU A 324 -6.13 -32.75 8.52
C GLU A 324 -5.93 -31.23 8.53
N PRO A 325 -6.86 -30.43 9.09
CA PRO A 325 -6.86 -28.97 8.97
C PRO A 325 -5.57 -28.30 9.44
N LYS A 326 -4.99 -28.75 10.56
CA LYS A 326 -3.75 -28.18 11.09
C LYS A 326 -2.58 -28.44 10.14
N ALA A 327 -2.46 -29.66 9.63
CA ALA A 327 -1.43 -30.00 8.65
C ALA A 327 -1.57 -29.20 7.35
N MET A 328 -2.81 -28.97 6.88
CA MET A 328 -3.08 -28.11 5.73
C MET A 328 -2.64 -26.67 6.00
N ALA A 329 -2.99 -26.12 7.16
CA ALA A 329 -2.63 -24.76 7.58
C ALA A 329 -1.11 -24.55 7.63
N GLU A 330 -0.39 -25.49 8.26
CA GLU A 330 1.09 -25.50 8.34
C GLU A 330 1.73 -25.61 6.95
N GLU A 331 1.22 -26.47 6.08
CA GLU A 331 1.69 -26.60 4.69
C GLU A 331 1.42 -25.32 3.88
N GLY A 332 0.27 -24.67 4.06
CA GLY A 332 -0.07 -23.41 3.42
C GLY A 332 0.94 -22.30 3.80
N LEU A 333 1.25 -22.19 5.09
CA LEU A 333 2.28 -21.25 5.58
C LEU A 333 3.67 -21.57 5.03
N ARG A 334 4.02 -22.86 4.95
CA ARG A 334 5.29 -23.30 4.36
C ARG A 334 5.39 -22.90 2.87
N ARG A 335 4.30 -23.05 2.09
CA ARG A 335 4.24 -22.62 0.68
C ARG A 335 4.29 -21.11 0.52
N TYR A 336 3.65 -20.37 1.41
CA TYR A 336 3.77 -18.91 1.45
C TYR A 336 5.22 -18.46 1.67
N ARG A 337 5.92 -19.03 2.66
CA ARG A 337 7.35 -18.78 2.89
C ARG A 337 8.22 -19.19 1.68
N ALA A 338 7.88 -20.28 1.00
CA ALA A 338 8.58 -20.72 -0.21
C ALA A 338 8.40 -19.71 -1.35
N TRP A 339 7.19 -19.16 -1.54
CA TRP A 339 6.94 -18.09 -2.51
C TRP A 339 7.75 -16.82 -2.20
N LEU A 340 7.82 -16.37 -0.95
CA LEU A 340 8.66 -15.23 -0.56
C LEU A 340 10.13 -15.45 -0.91
N ARG A 341 10.66 -16.64 -0.66
CA ARG A 341 12.04 -16.99 -1.04
C ARG A 341 12.23 -17.06 -2.56
N GLN A 342 11.24 -17.53 -3.31
CA GLN A 342 11.26 -17.52 -4.78
C GLN A 342 11.33 -16.10 -5.33
N LEU A 343 10.73 -15.13 -4.65
CA LEU A 343 10.83 -13.70 -4.96
C LEU A 343 12.12 -13.05 -4.42
N GLU A 344 13.03 -13.83 -3.82
CA GLU A 344 14.27 -13.33 -3.19
C GLU A 344 14.02 -12.30 -2.07
N MET A 345 12.89 -12.42 -1.38
CA MET A 345 12.55 -11.51 -0.28
C MET A 345 13.18 -11.96 1.04
N PRO A 346 13.59 -11.00 1.91
CA PRO A 346 14.00 -11.34 3.26
C PRO A 346 12.83 -11.98 4.02
N THR A 347 13.10 -13.01 4.80
CA THR A 347 12.11 -13.72 5.62
C THR A 347 12.44 -13.70 7.10
N THR A 348 13.58 -13.11 7.46
CA THR A 348 14.05 -12.98 8.84
C THR A 348 14.59 -11.58 9.13
N PHE A 349 14.70 -11.23 10.42
CA PHE A 349 15.34 -10.00 10.86
C PHE A 349 16.77 -9.87 10.33
N ALA A 350 17.55 -10.95 10.42
CA ALA A 350 18.93 -10.95 9.96
C ALA A 350 19.05 -10.62 8.46
N GLU A 351 18.19 -11.21 7.63
CA GLU A 351 18.16 -10.95 6.18
C GLU A 351 17.70 -9.52 5.86
N LEU A 352 16.82 -8.92 6.68
CA LEU A 352 16.37 -7.54 6.55
C LEU A 352 17.40 -6.52 7.10
N GLY A 353 18.38 -6.97 7.90
CA GLY A 353 19.30 -6.11 8.63
C GLY A 353 18.74 -5.56 9.94
N ALA A 354 17.63 -6.13 10.43
CA ALA A 354 17.03 -5.79 11.72
C ALA A 354 17.66 -6.63 12.86
N ARG A 355 17.52 -6.14 14.10
CA ARG A 355 18.19 -6.74 15.27
C ARG A 355 17.19 -7.12 16.35
N GLU A 356 17.38 -8.27 16.99
CA GLU A 356 16.53 -8.74 18.08
C GLU A 356 16.54 -7.77 19.27
N GLU A 357 17.66 -7.12 19.55
CA GLU A 357 17.81 -6.16 20.64
C GLU A 357 16.93 -4.91 20.51
N ASP A 358 16.45 -4.60 19.32
CA ASP A 358 15.57 -3.45 19.05
C ASP A 358 14.08 -3.78 19.26
N ILE A 359 13.71 -5.04 19.53
CA ILE A 359 12.31 -5.44 19.77
C ILE A 359 11.61 -4.59 20.85
N PRO A 360 12.22 -4.30 22.02
CA PRO A 360 11.58 -3.45 23.02
C PRO A 360 11.26 -2.04 22.49
N ALA A 361 12.14 -1.45 21.69
CA ALA A 361 11.94 -0.13 21.11
C ALA A 361 10.84 -0.14 20.05
N LEU A 362 10.82 -1.16 19.18
CA LEU A 362 9.76 -1.35 18.16
C LEU A 362 8.39 -1.49 18.82
N VAL A 363 8.26 -2.30 19.86
CA VAL A 363 7.00 -2.47 20.60
C VAL A 363 6.58 -1.18 21.30
N ALA A 364 7.52 -0.44 21.90
CA ALA A 364 7.21 0.82 22.57
C ALA A 364 6.69 1.89 21.60
N LYS A 365 7.21 1.94 20.37
CA LYS A 365 6.77 2.89 19.33
C LYS A 365 5.33 2.68 18.86
N LEU A 366 4.78 1.46 18.96
CA LEU A 366 3.36 1.20 18.67
C LEU A 366 2.43 1.96 19.63
N GLY A 367 2.88 2.28 20.84
CA GLY A 367 2.14 3.07 21.81
C GLY A 367 0.82 2.44 22.26
N LEU A 368 0.71 1.11 22.28
CA LEU A 368 -0.53 0.40 22.60
C LEU A 368 -1.00 0.62 24.04
N GLY A 369 -0.06 0.81 25.00
CA GLY A 369 -0.41 0.86 26.41
C GLY A 369 -1.11 -0.43 26.85
N GLU A 370 -2.33 -0.30 27.41
CA GLU A 370 -3.23 -1.41 27.72
C GLU A 370 -4.15 -1.82 26.56
N GLY A 371 -4.06 -1.11 25.42
CA GLY A 371 -4.83 -1.41 24.22
C GLY A 371 -4.27 -2.60 23.43
N THR A 372 -4.96 -2.94 22.35
CA THR A 372 -4.59 -4.04 21.45
C THR A 372 -4.55 -3.58 20.01
N LEU A 373 -3.82 -4.32 19.19
CA LEU A 373 -3.69 -4.16 17.75
C LEU A 373 -4.35 -5.35 17.04
N GLY A 374 -5.08 -5.09 15.96
CA GLY A 374 -5.71 -6.12 15.14
C GLY A 374 -7.09 -6.55 15.65
N SER A 375 -7.79 -7.29 14.80
CA SER A 375 -9.16 -7.73 15.02
C SER A 375 -9.34 -9.25 14.92
N PHE A 376 -8.53 -9.95 14.11
CA PHE A 376 -8.56 -11.40 14.00
C PHE A 376 -8.11 -12.05 15.32
N LYS A 377 -7.02 -11.55 15.88
CA LYS A 377 -6.59 -11.75 17.25
C LYS A 377 -6.18 -10.39 17.82
N PRO A 378 -6.90 -9.82 18.80
CA PRO A 378 -6.44 -8.62 19.49
C PRO A 378 -5.07 -8.87 20.13
N LEU A 379 -4.02 -8.19 19.65
CA LEU A 379 -2.64 -8.39 20.05
C LEU A 379 -2.22 -7.37 21.08
N SER A 380 -1.80 -7.81 22.26
CA SER A 380 -1.13 -6.99 23.27
C SER A 380 0.31 -6.67 22.86
N SER A 381 0.96 -5.74 23.57
CA SER A 381 2.40 -5.48 23.42
C SER A 381 3.26 -6.73 23.59
N ALA A 382 2.88 -7.65 24.48
CA ALA A 382 3.58 -8.92 24.68
C ALA A 382 3.41 -9.87 23.47
N ASP A 383 2.21 -9.93 22.88
CA ASP A 383 1.96 -10.69 21.66
C ASP A 383 2.82 -10.18 20.49
N VAL A 384 2.87 -8.85 20.31
CA VAL A 384 3.71 -8.22 19.27
C VAL A 384 5.21 -8.54 19.49
N ALA A 385 5.70 -8.49 20.73
CA ALA A 385 7.07 -8.88 21.01
C ALA A 385 7.34 -10.35 20.64
N ASN A 386 6.37 -11.25 20.86
CA ASN A 386 6.50 -12.65 20.47
C ASN A 386 6.52 -12.82 18.94
N ILE A 387 5.69 -12.06 18.20
CA ILE A 387 5.72 -12.04 16.73
C ILE A 387 7.10 -11.58 16.23
N PHE A 388 7.65 -10.50 16.77
CA PHE A 388 9.01 -10.06 16.41
C PHE A 388 10.09 -11.10 16.71
N ARG A 389 9.99 -11.86 17.83
CA ARG A 389 10.92 -12.97 18.11
C ARG A 389 10.79 -14.11 17.09
N LEU A 390 9.59 -14.37 16.55
CA LEU A 390 9.42 -15.32 15.45
C LEU A 390 10.09 -14.83 14.16
N CYS A 391 10.19 -13.51 13.93
CA CYS A 391 10.93 -12.93 12.82
C CYS A 391 12.45 -13.15 12.89
N CYS A 392 12.99 -13.53 14.06
CA CYS A 392 14.43 -13.78 14.26
C CYS A 392 14.87 -15.20 13.84
N ARG A 393 13.94 -16.08 13.41
CA ARG A 393 14.18 -17.51 13.16
C ARG A 393 14.24 -17.86 11.69
#